data_9b8d99c8def73288f5f38be47a0e93c9
#
_entry.id   9b8d99c8def73288f5f38be47a0e93c9
#
_cell.length_a   1.000
_cell.length_b   1.000
_cell.length_c   1.000
_cell.angle_alpha   90.00
_cell.angle_beta   90.00
_cell.angle_gamma   90.00
#
_symmetry.space_group_name_H-M   'P 1'
#
loop_
_entity.id
_entity.type
_entity.pdbx_description
1 polymer ?
#
loop_
_entity_poly.entity_id
_entity_poly.type
_entity_poly.pdbx_seq_one_letter_code
_entity_poly.pdbx_strand_id
1 'polypeptide(L)'
;SINDKQFVYEVNKSQMRTLSNCEIKAEHGIFFPHGMWINPAKFINDLVKQYPDNIQILTLQNITKLEYLKDKWQITNEQNQLSNNFAAIIICNSFMINQFEQIKTLPIRKIRGQVSIAQGQSPTNCIICAEGYITPSFANNFSFGATFDFKNQNFAVTQEEHLQNTATITKMLDIPAATIDSNKLTGKTNIRVSSNDYLPIIGPISDKLDFTTTYAKLSLDKNYYFKDNPAYLPNLYINTGYGSKGLLFAPLGAEIIADYIDNSPLPISEQLRQAIHPNRLYARELIKNGS
;
A
#
# COMPACT_ATOMS: atom_id res chain seq x y z
N SER A 1 -11.04 22.98 -11.82
CA SER A 1 -12.21 22.40 -11.14
C SER A 1 -12.44 21.00 -11.70
N ILE A 2 -12.40 20.00 -10.84
CA ILE A 2 -12.77 18.63 -11.19
C ILE A 2 -14.30 18.62 -11.29
N ASN A 3 -14.83 18.98 -12.45
CA ASN A 3 -16.27 18.99 -12.74
C ASN A 3 -16.60 18.11 -13.93
N ASP A 4 -15.82 17.05 -14.14
CA ASP A 4 -16.20 16.01 -15.06
C ASP A 4 -17.12 15.02 -14.33
N LYS A 5 -18.43 15.23 -14.49
CA LYS A 5 -19.47 14.38 -13.88
C LYS A 5 -19.37 12.91 -14.28
N GLN A 6 -18.58 12.58 -15.28
CA GLN A 6 -18.29 11.20 -15.63
C GLN A 6 -17.37 10.52 -14.60
N PHE A 7 -16.47 11.29 -13.96
CA PHE A 7 -15.51 10.73 -13.02
C PHE A 7 -15.88 10.97 -11.55
N VAL A 8 -16.38 12.19 -11.23
CA VAL A 8 -16.64 12.58 -9.85
C VAL A 8 -17.62 13.75 -9.80
N TYR A 9 -18.58 13.70 -8.87
CA TYR A 9 -19.49 14.82 -8.64
C TYR A 9 -19.99 14.84 -7.18
N GLU A 10 -20.40 16.03 -6.75
CA GLU A 10 -20.99 16.23 -5.44
C GLU A 10 -22.43 15.70 -5.40
N VAL A 11 -22.81 15.11 -4.27
CA VAL A 11 -24.15 14.59 -4.00
C VAL A 11 -24.64 15.08 -2.64
N ASN A 12 -25.91 15.43 -2.59
CA ASN A 12 -26.61 15.75 -1.35
C ASN A 12 -27.17 14.50 -0.66
N LYS A 13 -27.73 14.67 0.54
CA LYS A 13 -28.27 13.58 1.33
C LYS A 13 -29.30 12.71 0.62
N SER A 14 -30.25 13.33 -0.11
CA SER A 14 -31.27 12.61 -0.87
C SER A 14 -30.67 11.76 -2.00
N GLN A 15 -29.70 12.31 -2.70
CA GLN A 15 -28.98 11.60 -3.76
C GLN A 15 -28.13 10.46 -3.20
N MET A 16 -27.44 10.67 -2.07
CA MET A 16 -26.69 9.61 -1.36
C MET A 16 -27.61 8.46 -0.98
N ARG A 17 -28.79 8.74 -0.40
CA ARG A 17 -29.79 7.72 -0.08
C ARG A 17 -30.22 6.92 -1.30
N THR A 18 -30.53 7.61 -2.41
CA THR A 18 -30.97 6.94 -3.64
C THR A 18 -29.86 6.02 -4.21
N LEU A 19 -28.63 6.49 -4.23
CA LEU A 19 -27.48 5.73 -4.78
C LEU A 19 -27.09 4.54 -3.90
N SER A 20 -27.09 4.71 -2.58
CA SER A 20 -26.64 3.70 -1.64
C SER A 20 -27.74 2.77 -1.15
N ASN A 21 -29.01 3.14 -1.29
CA ASN A 21 -30.15 2.53 -0.65
C ASN A 21 -30.00 2.45 0.90
N CYS A 22 -29.32 3.44 1.48
CA CYS A 22 -29.01 3.51 2.90
C CYS A 22 -29.09 4.96 3.40
N GLU A 23 -29.52 5.17 4.62
CA GLU A 23 -29.47 6.47 5.28
C GLU A 23 -28.05 6.77 5.77
N ILE A 24 -27.42 7.77 5.16
CA ILE A 24 -26.08 8.25 5.52
C ILE A 24 -26.24 9.51 6.36
N LYS A 25 -25.51 9.60 7.48
CA LYS A 25 -25.63 10.74 8.42
C LYS A 25 -24.97 12.02 7.94
N ALA A 26 -24.16 11.97 6.87
CA ALA A 26 -23.59 13.15 6.24
C ALA A 26 -24.64 13.93 5.42
N GLU A 27 -24.48 15.24 5.33
CA GLU A 27 -25.36 16.10 4.51
C GLU A 27 -24.91 16.18 3.03
N HIS A 28 -23.61 16.00 2.78
CA HIS A 28 -22.98 16.05 1.47
C HIS A 28 -21.96 14.93 1.31
N GLY A 29 -21.74 14.51 0.07
CA GLY A 29 -20.76 13.52 -0.31
C GLY A 29 -20.17 13.76 -1.69
N ILE A 30 -19.18 12.98 -2.03
CA ILE A 30 -18.57 12.93 -3.36
C ILE A 30 -18.81 11.54 -3.92
N PHE A 31 -19.43 11.46 -5.09
CA PHE A 31 -19.73 10.21 -5.77
C PHE A 31 -18.75 9.97 -6.93
N PHE A 32 -18.22 8.76 -6.99
CA PHE A 32 -17.34 8.28 -8.04
C PHE A 32 -18.08 7.21 -8.85
N PRO A 33 -18.65 7.52 -10.03
CA PRO A 33 -19.47 6.56 -10.79
C PRO A 33 -18.75 5.28 -11.17
N HIS A 34 -17.43 5.38 -11.39
CA HIS A 34 -16.57 4.24 -11.73
C HIS A 34 -15.81 3.68 -10.53
N GLY A 35 -16.13 4.15 -9.31
CA GLY A 35 -15.58 3.58 -8.07
C GLY A 35 -15.99 2.11 -7.94
N MET A 36 -15.01 1.25 -7.59
CA MET A 36 -15.26 -0.19 -7.47
C MET A 36 -14.57 -0.78 -6.26
N TRP A 37 -15.03 -1.91 -5.84
CA TRP A 37 -14.35 -2.78 -4.90
C TRP A 37 -14.09 -4.12 -5.57
N ILE A 38 -13.02 -4.77 -5.17
CA ILE A 38 -12.58 -6.04 -5.75
C ILE A 38 -12.18 -7.02 -4.65
N ASN A 39 -12.22 -8.29 -4.96
CA ASN A 39 -11.59 -9.31 -4.13
C ASN A 39 -10.07 -9.34 -4.46
N PRO A 40 -9.17 -8.92 -3.55
CA PRO A 40 -7.76 -8.80 -3.84
C PRO A 40 -7.10 -10.12 -4.27
N ALA A 41 -7.45 -11.21 -3.59
CA ALA A 41 -6.87 -12.52 -3.88
C ALA A 41 -7.29 -13.03 -5.27
N LYS A 42 -8.58 -12.87 -5.61
CA LYS A 42 -9.07 -13.23 -6.94
C LYS A 42 -8.41 -12.38 -8.04
N PHE A 43 -8.32 -11.07 -7.82
CA PHE A 43 -7.69 -10.14 -8.76
C PHE A 43 -6.24 -10.53 -9.06
N ILE A 44 -5.43 -10.78 -8.03
CA ILE A 44 -4.03 -11.20 -8.20
C ILE A 44 -3.94 -12.55 -8.93
N ASN A 45 -4.76 -13.52 -8.54
CA ASN A 45 -4.78 -14.83 -9.21
C ASN A 45 -5.16 -14.73 -10.68
N ASP A 46 -6.13 -13.87 -11.01
CA ASP A 46 -6.57 -13.67 -12.40
C ASP A 46 -5.48 -12.97 -13.24
N LEU A 47 -4.73 -12.01 -12.66
CA LEU A 47 -3.58 -11.39 -13.31
C LEU A 47 -2.47 -12.43 -13.63
N VAL A 48 -2.12 -13.25 -12.65
CA VAL A 48 -1.07 -14.27 -12.84
C VAL A 48 -1.46 -15.28 -13.92
N LYS A 49 -2.72 -15.70 -13.95
CA LYS A 49 -3.23 -16.67 -14.95
C LYS A 49 -3.19 -16.14 -16.39
N GLN A 50 -3.08 -14.84 -16.60
CA GLN A 50 -2.94 -14.27 -17.95
C GLN A 50 -1.57 -14.55 -18.58
N TYR A 51 -0.56 -14.85 -17.75
CA TYR A 51 0.83 -15.04 -18.19
C TYR A 51 1.45 -16.31 -17.60
N PRO A 52 0.85 -17.50 -17.84
CA PRO A 52 1.24 -18.74 -17.16
C PRO A 52 2.67 -19.18 -17.49
N ASP A 53 3.15 -18.88 -18.69
CA ASP A 53 4.48 -19.27 -19.14
C ASP A 53 5.58 -18.30 -18.68
N ASN A 54 5.20 -17.11 -18.23
CA ASN A 54 6.13 -16.04 -17.84
C ASN A 54 6.23 -15.87 -16.32
N ILE A 55 5.26 -16.34 -15.54
CA ILE A 55 5.18 -16.13 -14.10
C ILE A 55 5.26 -17.46 -13.37
N GLN A 56 6.29 -17.59 -12.53
CA GLN A 56 6.40 -18.69 -11.58
C GLN A 56 6.19 -18.18 -10.16
N ILE A 57 5.21 -18.74 -9.43
CA ILE A 57 4.98 -18.43 -8.02
C ILE A 57 5.62 -19.51 -7.16
N LEU A 58 6.56 -19.11 -6.31
CA LEU A 58 7.19 -19.96 -5.31
C LEU A 58 6.66 -19.55 -3.93
N THR A 59 5.77 -20.35 -3.37
CA THR A 59 5.22 -20.15 -2.02
C THR A 59 6.08 -20.82 -0.96
N LEU A 60 5.86 -20.47 0.32
CA LEU A 60 6.58 -21.02 1.47
C LEU A 60 8.11 -20.81 1.39
N GLN A 61 8.50 -19.71 0.76
CA GLN A 61 9.89 -19.27 0.66
C GLN A 61 10.06 -17.96 1.43
N ASN A 62 10.63 -18.04 2.62
CA ASN A 62 11.03 -16.87 3.38
C ASN A 62 12.46 -16.49 2.98
N ILE A 63 12.59 -15.48 2.10
CA ILE A 63 13.90 -15.01 1.63
C ILE A 63 14.50 -14.11 2.71
N THR A 64 15.71 -14.45 3.16
CA THR A 64 16.40 -13.76 4.27
C THR A 64 17.61 -12.94 3.81
N LYS A 65 18.17 -13.25 2.63
CA LYS A 65 19.39 -12.61 2.15
C LYS A 65 19.36 -12.36 0.64
N LEU A 66 19.90 -11.21 0.24
CA LEU A 66 20.13 -10.82 -1.15
C LEU A 66 21.61 -10.55 -1.33
N GLU A 67 22.27 -11.12 -2.35
CA GLU A 67 23.67 -10.89 -2.67
C GLU A 67 23.84 -10.66 -4.17
N TYR A 68 24.65 -9.66 -4.54
CA TYR A 68 25.00 -9.38 -5.94
C TYR A 68 26.39 -9.91 -6.24
N LEU A 69 26.46 -10.96 -7.04
CA LEU A 69 27.71 -11.65 -7.38
C LEU A 69 27.75 -11.97 -8.87
N LYS A 70 28.89 -11.67 -9.53
CA LYS A 70 29.10 -11.96 -10.95
C LYS A 70 27.97 -11.42 -11.84
N ASP A 71 27.57 -10.17 -11.63
CA ASP A 71 26.54 -9.44 -12.37
C ASP A 71 25.13 -10.04 -12.28
N LYS A 72 24.87 -10.83 -11.27
CA LYS A 72 23.57 -11.45 -10.99
C LYS A 72 23.23 -11.39 -9.49
N TRP A 73 21.95 -11.34 -9.22
CA TRP A 73 21.43 -11.46 -7.86
C TRP A 73 21.27 -12.93 -7.48
N GLN A 74 21.60 -13.21 -6.24
CA GLN A 74 21.36 -14.47 -5.56
C GLN A 74 20.47 -14.20 -4.36
N ILE A 75 19.54 -15.12 -4.10
CA ILE A 75 18.65 -15.05 -2.94
C ILE A 75 18.83 -16.29 -2.07
N THR A 76 18.79 -16.12 -0.76
CA THR A 76 18.88 -17.23 0.21
C THR A 76 17.63 -17.22 1.07
N ASN A 77 17.00 -18.37 1.25
CA ASN A 77 15.85 -18.53 2.14
C ASN A 77 16.29 -18.89 3.58
N GLU A 78 15.34 -18.99 4.49
CA GLU A 78 15.59 -19.32 5.91
C GLU A 78 16.17 -20.72 6.14
N GLN A 79 16.04 -21.64 5.17
CA GLN A 79 16.66 -22.96 5.17
C GLN A 79 18.08 -22.96 4.60
N ASN A 80 18.65 -21.77 4.31
CA ASN A 80 19.94 -21.59 3.64
C ASN A 80 20.01 -22.20 2.23
N GLN A 81 18.86 -22.39 1.58
CA GLN A 81 18.81 -22.79 0.18
C GLN A 81 19.04 -21.58 -0.71
N LEU A 82 19.95 -21.72 -1.65
CA LEU A 82 20.35 -20.66 -2.56
C LEU A 82 19.61 -20.81 -3.91
N SER A 83 19.01 -19.73 -4.38
CA SER A 83 18.54 -19.58 -5.76
C SER A 83 19.34 -18.50 -6.45
N ASN A 84 19.80 -18.79 -7.65
CA ASN A 84 20.80 -17.99 -8.36
C ASN A 84 20.27 -17.35 -9.65
N ASN A 85 21.03 -16.37 -10.13
CA ASN A 85 20.98 -15.83 -11.49
C ASN A 85 19.79 -14.96 -11.84
N PHE A 86 19.31 -14.17 -10.88
CA PHE A 86 18.30 -13.15 -11.18
C PHE A 86 18.96 -11.90 -11.77
N ALA A 87 18.44 -11.42 -12.89
CA ALA A 87 18.94 -10.19 -13.53
C ALA A 87 18.53 -8.94 -12.76
N ALA A 88 17.38 -8.96 -12.10
CA ALA A 88 16.86 -7.88 -11.27
C ALA A 88 16.08 -8.43 -10.07
N ILE A 89 15.99 -7.65 -9.01
CA ILE A 89 15.12 -7.92 -7.85
C ILE A 89 14.22 -6.72 -7.61
N ILE A 90 12.94 -7.00 -7.37
CA ILE A 90 11.95 -5.99 -6.97
C ILE A 90 11.42 -6.37 -5.59
N ILE A 91 11.70 -5.54 -4.59
CA ILE A 91 11.29 -5.78 -3.21
C ILE A 91 9.87 -5.23 -3.01
N CYS A 92 8.89 -6.15 -2.80
CA CYS A 92 7.47 -5.83 -2.59
C CYS A 92 6.90 -6.43 -1.30
N ASN A 93 7.75 -6.87 -0.36
CA ASN A 93 7.39 -7.67 0.81
C ASN A 93 6.79 -6.88 1.99
N SER A 94 6.27 -5.67 1.74
CA SER A 94 5.50 -4.85 2.69
C SER A 94 6.22 -4.68 4.05
N PHE A 95 5.62 -5.10 5.17
CA PHE A 95 6.16 -4.86 6.53
C PHE A 95 7.44 -5.63 6.85
N MET A 96 7.82 -6.59 6.02
CA MET A 96 9.09 -7.35 6.12
C MET A 96 10.25 -6.69 5.36
N ILE A 97 10.04 -5.51 4.78
CA ILE A 97 11.01 -4.82 3.92
C ILE A 97 12.38 -4.63 4.60
N ASN A 98 12.41 -4.31 5.90
CA ASN A 98 13.66 -4.07 6.62
C ASN A 98 14.47 -5.35 6.96
N GLN A 99 14.04 -6.52 6.49
CA GLN A 99 14.83 -7.75 6.71
C GLN A 99 16.08 -7.83 5.82
N PHE A 100 16.09 -7.10 4.68
CA PHE A 100 17.23 -7.09 3.77
C PHE A 100 18.23 -6.00 4.14
N GLU A 101 19.52 -6.35 4.18
CA GLU A 101 20.60 -5.45 4.59
C GLU A 101 20.63 -4.16 3.77
N GLN A 102 20.35 -4.26 2.45
CA GLN A 102 20.33 -3.15 1.50
C GLN A 102 19.35 -2.02 1.88
N ILE A 103 18.28 -2.36 2.60
CA ILE A 103 17.20 -1.43 2.96
C ILE A 103 16.79 -1.52 4.43
N LYS A 104 17.61 -2.15 5.27
CA LYS A 104 17.36 -2.39 6.69
C LYS A 104 16.99 -1.13 7.46
N THR A 105 17.58 0.00 7.09
CA THR A 105 17.39 1.29 7.77
C THR A 105 16.38 2.20 7.08
N LEU A 106 15.65 1.71 6.06
CA LEU A 106 14.64 2.53 5.40
C LEU A 106 13.52 2.89 6.39
N PRO A 107 13.25 4.20 6.60
CA PRO A 107 12.28 4.62 7.61
C PRO A 107 10.85 4.38 7.14
N ILE A 108 10.25 3.33 7.63
CA ILE A 108 8.85 2.95 7.36
C ILE A 108 8.02 2.96 8.64
N ARG A 109 6.71 3.14 8.46
CA ARG A 109 5.71 3.03 9.51
C ARG A 109 4.87 1.78 9.28
N LYS A 110 4.79 0.94 10.30
CA LYS A 110 3.93 -0.24 10.32
C LYS A 110 2.61 0.12 10.98
N ILE A 111 1.52 -0.15 10.29
CA ILE A 111 0.16 0.19 10.74
C ILE A 111 -0.69 -1.07 10.67
N ARG A 112 -0.95 -1.66 11.83
CA ARG A 112 -1.86 -2.79 11.93
C ARG A 112 -3.29 -2.33 11.70
N GLY A 113 -4.11 -3.16 11.11
CA GLY A 113 -5.54 -2.92 10.99
C GLY A 113 -6.34 -4.21 10.89
N GLN A 114 -7.49 -4.21 11.52
CA GLN A 114 -8.48 -5.28 11.43
C GLN A 114 -9.66 -4.83 10.59
N VAL A 115 -10.07 -5.69 9.68
CA VAL A 115 -11.32 -5.59 8.93
C VAL A 115 -12.32 -6.56 9.55
N SER A 116 -13.56 -6.13 9.72
CA SER A 116 -14.67 -6.95 10.15
C SER A 116 -15.45 -7.44 8.94
N ILE A 117 -15.91 -8.69 9.00
CA ILE A 117 -16.69 -9.35 7.96
C ILE A 117 -17.98 -9.88 8.61
N ALA A 118 -19.12 -9.41 8.13
CA ALA A 118 -20.43 -9.89 8.53
C ALA A 118 -21.01 -10.80 7.46
N GLN A 119 -21.73 -11.83 7.90
CA GLN A 119 -22.53 -12.68 7.04
C GLN A 119 -23.92 -12.07 6.83
N GLY A 120 -24.44 -12.14 5.62
CA GLY A 120 -25.74 -11.63 5.24
C GLY A 120 -25.69 -10.50 4.21
N GLN A 121 -26.80 -9.77 4.13
CA GLN A 121 -26.92 -8.65 3.20
C GLN A 121 -26.37 -7.37 3.82
N SER A 122 -25.57 -6.65 3.06
CA SER A 122 -25.09 -5.32 3.43
C SER A 122 -26.27 -4.33 3.47
N PRO A 123 -26.25 -3.37 4.38
CA PRO A 123 -27.24 -2.29 4.38
C PRO A 123 -27.08 -1.31 3.22
N THR A 124 -26.09 -1.48 2.36
CA THR A 124 -25.80 -0.56 1.24
C THR A 124 -25.57 -1.31 -0.08
N ASN A 125 -25.99 -0.68 -1.18
CA ASN A 125 -25.79 -1.18 -2.54
C ASN A 125 -24.51 -0.65 -3.20
N CYS A 126 -23.83 0.34 -2.60
CA CYS A 126 -22.57 0.87 -3.08
C CYS A 126 -21.55 0.92 -1.95
N ILE A 127 -20.27 1.17 -2.29
CA ILE A 127 -19.24 1.39 -1.28
C ILE A 127 -19.46 2.77 -0.65
N ILE A 128 -19.45 2.82 0.67
CA ILE A 128 -19.46 4.07 1.43
C ILE A 128 -18.14 4.19 2.19
N CYS A 129 -17.44 5.32 2.00
CA CYS A 129 -16.18 5.62 2.66
C CYS A 129 -16.26 6.97 3.37
N ALA A 130 -15.88 7.02 4.64
CA ALA A 130 -15.70 8.24 5.45
C ALA A 130 -14.61 7.99 6.51
N GLU A 131 -14.94 8.02 7.82
CA GLU A 131 -14.04 7.61 8.90
C GLU A 131 -13.63 6.13 8.80
N GLY A 132 -14.48 5.32 8.20
CA GLY A 132 -14.27 3.93 7.82
C GLY A 132 -14.85 3.66 6.44
N TYR A 133 -15.06 2.39 6.12
CA TYR A 133 -15.75 1.99 4.89
C TYR A 133 -16.67 0.79 5.13
N ILE A 134 -17.66 0.65 4.27
CA ILE A 134 -18.51 -0.53 4.17
C ILE A 134 -18.71 -0.89 2.70
N THR A 135 -18.70 -2.19 2.39
CA THR A 135 -18.89 -2.71 1.03
C THR A 135 -20.31 -3.24 0.83
N PRO A 136 -20.83 -3.31 -0.39
CA PRO A 136 -21.96 -4.17 -0.74
C PRO A 136 -21.66 -5.64 -0.41
N SER A 137 -22.72 -6.47 -0.40
CA SER A 137 -22.56 -7.91 -0.20
C SER A 137 -21.96 -8.61 -1.41
N PHE A 138 -21.07 -9.55 -1.13
CA PHE A 138 -20.55 -10.50 -2.10
C PHE A 138 -20.49 -11.89 -1.48
N ALA A 139 -21.02 -12.89 -2.17
CA ALA A 139 -21.13 -14.27 -1.65
C ALA A 139 -21.70 -14.34 -0.22
N ASN A 140 -22.79 -13.61 0.00
CA ASN A 140 -23.49 -13.50 1.30
C ASN A 140 -22.63 -12.99 2.45
N ASN A 141 -21.62 -12.16 2.16
CA ASN A 141 -20.78 -11.48 3.16
C ASN A 141 -20.55 -10.03 2.74
N PHE A 142 -20.34 -9.14 3.71
CA PHE A 142 -19.86 -7.79 3.48
C PHE A 142 -18.77 -7.42 4.46
N SER A 143 -17.89 -6.52 4.06
CA SER A 143 -16.73 -6.10 4.84
C SER A 143 -16.85 -4.64 5.25
N PHE A 144 -16.40 -4.34 6.45
CA PHE A 144 -16.33 -2.97 6.94
C PHE A 144 -15.15 -2.78 7.90
N GLY A 145 -14.72 -1.53 8.06
CA GLY A 145 -13.59 -1.17 8.91
C GLY A 145 -12.85 0.04 8.36
N ALA A 146 -11.61 0.18 8.67
CA ALA A 146 -10.78 -0.72 9.43
C ALA A 146 -10.15 0.02 10.63
N THR A 147 -9.70 -0.72 11.59
CA THR A 147 -8.90 -0.15 12.67
C THR A 147 -7.52 0.29 12.21
N PHE A 148 -6.88 1.19 12.97
CA PHE A 148 -5.52 1.67 12.74
C PHE A 148 -4.77 1.66 14.07
N ASP A 149 -3.79 0.75 14.20
CA ASP A 149 -2.95 0.62 15.37
C ASP A 149 -1.47 0.70 14.98
N PHE A 150 -0.76 1.67 15.56
CA PHE A 150 0.67 1.89 15.30
C PHE A 150 1.59 1.15 16.28
N LYS A 151 1.04 0.59 17.35
CA LYS A 151 1.82 -0.03 18.43
C LYS A 151 1.74 -1.54 18.40
N ASN A 152 0.58 -2.09 18.09
CA ASN A 152 0.34 -3.52 18.08
C ASN A 152 0.74 -4.12 16.72
N GLN A 153 1.49 -5.21 16.73
CA GLN A 153 1.86 -5.95 15.53
C GLN A 153 1.36 -7.41 15.56
N ASN A 154 0.47 -7.73 16.50
CA ASN A 154 -0.14 -9.05 16.58
C ASN A 154 -1.16 -9.26 15.45
N PHE A 155 -1.20 -10.45 14.87
CA PHE A 155 -2.13 -10.81 13.79
C PHE A 155 -3.45 -11.41 14.28
N ALA A 156 -3.65 -11.56 15.59
CA ALA A 156 -4.91 -12.07 16.13
C ALA A 156 -6.07 -11.09 15.83
N VAL A 157 -7.20 -11.65 15.41
CA VAL A 157 -8.47 -10.91 15.32
C VAL A 157 -9.02 -10.75 16.73
N THR A 158 -9.44 -9.55 17.10
CA THR A 158 -9.97 -9.24 18.45
C THR A 158 -11.42 -8.76 18.39
N GLN A 159 -12.18 -9.09 19.44
CA GLN A 159 -13.55 -8.62 19.60
C GLN A 159 -13.62 -7.11 19.83
N GLU A 160 -12.65 -6.54 20.51
CA GLU A 160 -12.57 -5.10 20.74
C GLU A 160 -12.53 -4.32 19.43
N GLU A 161 -11.74 -4.77 18.46
CA GLU A 161 -11.65 -4.12 17.15
C GLU A 161 -12.91 -4.35 16.29
N HIS A 162 -13.62 -5.46 16.47
CA HIS A 162 -14.95 -5.62 15.88
C HIS A 162 -15.95 -4.61 16.42
N LEU A 163 -15.93 -4.33 17.71
CA LEU A 163 -16.76 -3.29 18.33
C LEU A 163 -16.38 -1.89 17.84
N GLN A 164 -15.10 -1.58 17.70
CA GLN A 164 -14.61 -0.30 17.12
C GLN A 164 -15.10 -0.12 15.69
N ASN A 165 -14.94 -1.13 14.85
CA ASN A 165 -15.40 -1.08 13.46
C ASN A 165 -16.92 -0.91 13.39
N THR A 166 -17.69 -1.63 14.21
CA THR A 166 -19.14 -1.50 14.28
C THR A 166 -19.55 -0.09 14.71
N ALA A 167 -18.90 0.46 15.73
CA ALA A 167 -19.16 1.82 16.21
C ALA A 167 -18.85 2.86 15.12
N THR A 168 -17.79 2.67 14.34
CA THR A 168 -17.47 3.56 13.21
C THR A 168 -18.58 3.55 12.15
N ILE A 169 -19.08 2.36 11.76
CA ILE A 169 -20.14 2.27 10.75
C ILE A 169 -21.46 2.86 11.27
N THR A 170 -21.82 2.64 12.52
CA THR A 170 -23.05 3.21 13.11
C THR A 170 -22.99 4.71 13.30
N LYS A 171 -21.79 5.32 13.35
CA LYS A 171 -21.62 6.77 13.25
C LYS A 171 -21.86 7.31 11.83
N MET A 172 -21.49 6.56 10.81
CA MET A 172 -21.61 6.95 9.43
C MET A 172 -23.03 6.74 8.87
N LEU A 173 -23.67 5.65 9.27
CA LEU A 173 -24.96 5.20 8.76
C LEU A 173 -26.05 5.25 9.84
N ASP A 174 -27.26 5.59 9.43
CA ASP A 174 -28.43 5.48 10.30
C ASP A 174 -29.06 4.10 10.14
N ILE A 175 -28.42 3.11 10.75
CA ILE A 175 -28.85 1.72 10.75
C ILE A 175 -29.14 1.26 12.18
N PRO A 176 -30.13 0.36 12.38
CA PRO A 176 -30.38 -0.22 13.69
C PRO A 176 -29.14 -0.91 14.26
N ALA A 177 -28.87 -0.76 15.54
CA ALA A 177 -27.72 -1.40 16.19
C ALA A 177 -27.69 -2.93 16.00
N ALA A 178 -28.86 -3.56 15.91
CA ALA A 178 -28.99 -5.00 15.68
C ALA A 178 -28.68 -5.44 14.25
N THR A 179 -28.46 -4.51 13.31
CA THR A 179 -28.12 -4.85 11.92
C THR A 179 -26.79 -5.58 11.81
N ILE A 180 -25.86 -5.29 12.73
CA ILE A 180 -24.53 -5.90 12.79
C ILE A 180 -24.36 -6.57 14.15
N ASP A 181 -24.51 -7.90 14.20
CA ASP A 181 -24.23 -8.67 15.41
C ASP A 181 -22.72 -8.87 15.57
N SER A 182 -22.12 -8.05 16.42
CA SER A 182 -20.67 -8.06 16.65
C SER A 182 -20.12 -9.39 17.18
N ASN A 183 -20.96 -10.25 17.76
CA ASN A 183 -20.56 -11.56 18.27
C ASN A 183 -20.45 -12.62 17.16
N LYS A 184 -21.01 -12.36 15.99
CA LYS A 184 -20.97 -13.25 14.82
C LYS A 184 -20.01 -12.79 13.73
N LEU A 185 -19.22 -11.75 14.00
CA LEU A 185 -18.25 -11.25 13.04
C LEU A 185 -17.06 -12.20 12.92
N THR A 186 -16.60 -12.35 11.71
CA THR A 186 -15.25 -12.82 11.40
C THR A 186 -14.39 -11.64 10.99
N GLY A 187 -13.08 -11.84 10.82
CA GLY A 187 -12.21 -10.73 10.46
C GLY A 187 -10.88 -11.16 9.88
N LYS A 188 -10.16 -10.17 9.39
CA LYS A 188 -8.78 -10.33 8.95
C LYS A 188 -7.94 -9.17 9.49
N THR A 189 -6.73 -9.48 9.93
CA THR A 189 -5.74 -8.51 10.37
C THR A 189 -4.54 -8.55 9.46
N ASN A 190 -3.92 -7.40 9.25
CA ASN A 190 -2.63 -7.32 8.58
C ASN A 190 -1.93 -6.00 8.93
N ILE A 191 -0.64 -5.91 8.58
CA ILE A 191 0.18 -4.73 8.77
C ILE A 191 0.36 -4.04 7.41
N ARG A 192 -0.09 -2.80 7.33
CA ARG A 192 0.16 -1.90 6.21
C ARG A 192 1.50 -1.21 6.41
N VAL A 193 2.19 -0.91 5.33
CA VAL A 193 3.40 -0.09 5.35
C VAL A 193 3.14 1.25 4.71
N SER A 194 3.58 2.29 5.38
CA SER A 194 3.59 3.66 4.88
C SER A 194 4.95 4.29 5.15
N SER A 195 5.33 5.25 4.34
CA SER A 195 6.40 6.19 4.66
C SER A 195 5.90 7.24 5.65
N ASN A 196 6.80 8.03 6.21
CA ASN A 196 6.44 9.13 7.12
C ASN A 196 5.65 10.25 6.43
N ASP A 197 5.78 10.39 5.11
CA ASP A 197 5.09 11.39 4.29
C ASP A 197 3.84 10.85 3.59
N TYR A 198 3.46 9.60 3.87
CA TYR A 198 2.32 8.90 3.27
C TYR A 198 2.39 8.73 1.75
N LEU A 199 3.52 9.03 1.11
CA LEU A 199 3.75 8.75 -0.29
C LEU A 199 4.35 7.35 -0.48
N PRO A 200 4.05 6.65 -1.57
CA PRO A 200 4.65 5.35 -1.85
C PRO A 200 6.16 5.45 -2.04
N ILE A 201 6.85 4.34 -1.94
CA ILE A 201 8.29 4.21 -2.11
C ILE A 201 8.52 3.34 -3.35
N ILE A 202 8.90 3.97 -4.47
CA ILE A 202 8.99 3.31 -5.78
C ILE A 202 10.26 3.77 -6.48
N GLY A 203 11.07 2.82 -6.93
CA GLY A 203 12.26 3.12 -7.75
C GLY A 203 13.49 2.31 -7.39
N PRO A 204 14.64 2.64 -8.00
CA PRO A 204 15.92 1.99 -7.72
C PRO A 204 16.43 2.35 -6.32
N ILE A 205 17.18 1.44 -5.73
CA ILE A 205 17.74 1.57 -4.38
C ILE A 205 19.20 1.97 -4.49
N SER A 206 19.60 3.02 -3.76
CA SER A 206 21.01 3.38 -3.55
C SER A 206 21.59 2.65 -2.35
N ASP A 207 22.89 2.42 -2.37
CA ASP A 207 23.63 2.11 -1.16
C ASP A 207 23.53 3.29 -0.18
N LYS A 208 23.08 3.03 1.05
CA LYS A 208 22.86 4.10 2.03
C LYS A 208 24.14 4.80 2.43
N LEU A 209 25.23 4.05 2.59
CA LEU A 209 26.50 4.63 3.00
C LEU A 209 27.08 5.53 1.92
N ASP A 210 27.06 5.06 0.68
CA ASP A 210 27.47 5.87 -0.49
C ASP A 210 26.60 7.12 -0.61
N PHE A 211 25.27 6.97 -0.53
CA PHE A 211 24.35 8.10 -0.59
C PHE A 211 24.63 9.14 0.49
N THR A 212 24.75 8.70 1.76
CA THR A 212 24.96 9.64 2.88
C THR A 212 26.32 10.33 2.83
N THR A 213 27.33 9.67 2.29
CA THR A 213 28.66 10.25 2.08
C THR A 213 28.65 11.28 0.95
N THR A 214 28.11 10.90 -0.21
CA THR A 214 28.05 11.78 -1.40
C THR A 214 27.21 13.02 -1.15
N TYR A 215 26.08 12.86 -0.46
CA TYR A 215 25.10 13.92 -0.22
C TYR A 215 25.19 14.53 1.19
N ALA A 216 26.31 14.35 1.90
CA ALA A 216 26.50 14.85 3.26
C ALA A 216 26.24 16.37 3.42
N LYS A 217 26.46 17.16 2.38
CA LYS A 217 26.22 18.63 2.38
C LYS A 217 24.75 19.01 2.59
N LEU A 218 23.79 18.08 2.37
CA LEU A 218 22.38 18.31 2.67
C LEU A 218 22.13 18.55 4.17
N SER A 219 23.02 18.09 5.03
CA SER A 219 22.93 18.36 6.47
C SER A 219 23.27 19.82 6.83
N LEU A 220 23.99 20.53 5.98
CA LEU A 220 24.38 21.93 6.15
C LEU A 220 23.50 22.89 5.32
N ASP A 221 23.14 22.49 4.13
CA ASP A 221 22.29 23.24 3.21
C ASP A 221 21.33 22.30 2.47
N LYS A 222 20.06 22.34 2.87
CA LYS A 222 19.00 21.52 2.25
C LYS A 222 18.75 21.80 0.77
N ASN A 223 19.22 22.95 0.27
CA ASN A 223 19.08 23.39 -1.12
C ASN A 223 20.38 23.19 -1.92
N TYR A 224 21.40 22.54 -1.34
CA TYR A 224 22.67 22.33 -2.04
C TYR A 224 22.44 21.54 -3.32
N TYR A 225 22.96 22.05 -4.43
CA TYR A 225 22.85 21.40 -5.73
C TYR A 225 24.02 20.43 -5.94
N PHE A 226 23.71 19.19 -6.25
CA PHE A 226 24.65 18.14 -6.61
C PHE A 226 24.66 17.96 -8.12
N LYS A 227 25.84 17.86 -8.73
CA LYS A 227 25.99 17.61 -10.17
C LYS A 227 25.76 16.15 -10.53
N ASP A 228 26.13 15.24 -9.62
CA ASP A 228 26.11 13.80 -9.87
C ASP A 228 24.84 13.17 -9.32
N ASN A 229 24.33 12.20 -10.05
CA ASN A 229 23.24 11.35 -9.55
C ASN A 229 23.79 10.33 -8.55
N PRO A 230 22.96 9.87 -7.59
CA PRO A 230 23.37 8.83 -6.66
C PRO A 230 23.67 7.52 -7.38
N ALA A 231 24.67 6.79 -6.90
CA ALA A 231 24.90 5.42 -7.34
C ALA A 231 23.77 4.51 -6.84
N TYR A 232 23.24 3.69 -7.73
CA TYR A 232 22.23 2.69 -7.41
C TYR A 232 22.86 1.32 -7.31
N LEU A 233 22.30 0.49 -6.42
CA LEU A 233 22.59 -0.94 -6.41
C LEU A 233 22.10 -1.55 -7.71
N PRO A 234 22.89 -2.39 -8.39
CA PRO A 234 22.59 -2.87 -9.72
C PRO A 234 21.24 -3.58 -9.79
N ASN A 235 20.31 -3.07 -10.59
CA ASN A 235 19.00 -3.67 -10.84
C ASN A 235 18.25 -4.11 -9.57
N LEU A 236 18.39 -3.36 -8.48
CA LEU A 236 17.63 -3.56 -7.25
C LEU A 236 16.60 -2.46 -7.08
N TYR A 237 15.34 -2.85 -7.03
CA TYR A 237 14.21 -1.94 -6.99
C TYR A 237 13.31 -2.21 -5.78
N ILE A 238 12.53 -1.21 -5.43
CA ILE A 238 11.53 -1.29 -4.37
C ILE A 238 10.18 -0.77 -4.88
N ASN A 239 9.11 -1.45 -4.46
CA ASN A 239 7.73 -1.07 -4.78
C ASN A 239 6.84 -1.33 -3.57
N THR A 240 6.66 -0.31 -2.70
CA THR A 240 6.02 -0.46 -1.39
C THR A 240 5.54 0.87 -0.81
N GLY A 241 5.10 0.85 0.46
CA GLY A 241 4.78 2.07 1.20
C GLY A 241 3.41 2.66 0.91
N TYR A 242 2.51 1.91 0.33
CA TYR A 242 1.20 2.36 -0.15
C TYR A 242 0.16 2.63 0.95
N GLY A 243 0.43 2.23 2.19
CA GLY A 243 -0.54 2.33 3.27
C GLY A 243 -1.84 1.57 2.96
N SER A 244 -2.97 2.26 2.99
CA SER A 244 -4.29 1.69 2.66
C SER A 244 -4.64 1.74 1.17
N LYS A 245 -3.78 2.29 0.30
CA LYS A 245 -4.09 2.59 -1.10
C LYS A 245 -3.36 1.66 -2.08
N GLY A 246 -2.92 0.47 -1.63
CA GLY A 246 -2.11 -0.45 -2.43
C GLY A 246 -2.77 -0.86 -3.74
N LEU A 247 -4.02 -1.29 -3.72
CA LEU A 247 -4.73 -1.72 -4.94
C LEU A 247 -4.94 -0.58 -5.95
N LEU A 248 -5.00 0.68 -5.49
CA LEU A 248 -5.14 1.84 -6.36
C LEU A 248 -3.82 2.21 -7.06
N PHE A 249 -2.70 2.18 -6.33
CA PHE A 249 -1.43 2.71 -6.82
C PHE A 249 -0.42 1.65 -7.25
N ALA A 250 -0.54 0.40 -6.79
CA ALA A 250 0.43 -0.64 -7.14
C ALA A 250 0.54 -0.93 -8.64
N PRO A 251 -0.54 -0.88 -9.44
CA PRO A 251 -0.43 -1.03 -10.90
C PRO A 251 0.47 0.02 -11.55
N LEU A 252 0.27 1.31 -11.23
CA LEU A 252 1.15 2.38 -11.70
C LEU A 252 2.58 2.21 -11.17
N GLY A 253 2.73 1.79 -9.92
CA GLY A 253 4.05 1.49 -9.35
C GLY A 253 4.78 0.35 -10.07
N ALA A 254 4.04 -0.66 -10.53
CA ALA A 254 4.61 -1.76 -11.33
C ALA A 254 5.07 -1.27 -12.71
N GLU A 255 4.29 -0.43 -13.37
CA GLU A 255 4.65 0.19 -14.66
C GLU A 255 5.92 1.04 -14.52
N ILE A 256 5.99 1.90 -13.50
CA ILE A 256 7.20 2.70 -13.21
C ILE A 256 8.44 1.80 -13.04
N ILE A 257 8.33 0.68 -12.34
CA ILE A 257 9.47 -0.24 -12.16
C ILE A 257 9.83 -0.94 -13.47
N ALA A 258 8.84 -1.34 -14.26
CA ALA A 258 9.08 -1.94 -15.59
C ALA A 258 9.86 -0.96 -16.50
N ASP A 259 9.43 0.31 -16.55
CA ASP A 259 10.11 1.34 -17.33
C ASP A 259 11.54 1.62 -16.84
N TYR A 260 11.79 1.56 -15.53
CA TYR A 260 13.18 1.61 -15.01
C TYR A 260 14.03 0.44 -15.51
N ILE A 261 13.47 -0.77 -15.56
CA ILE A 261 14.19 -1.97 -16.01
C ILE A 261 14.48 -1.90 -17.51
N ASP A 262 13.51 -1.44 -18.29
CA ASP A 262 13.59 -1.35 -19.75
C ASP A 262 14.30 -0.06 -20.25
N ASN A 263 14.69 0.84 -19.33
CA ASN A 263 15.19 2.17 -19.65
C ASN A 263 14.23 2.99 -20.54
N SER A 264 12.94 2.83 -20.33
CA SER A 264 11.86 3.55 -21.00
C SER A 264 11.54 4.88 -20.27
N PRO A 265 10.94 5.87 -20.97
CA PRO A 265 10.43 7.07 -20.31
C PRO A 265 9.37 6.72 -19.25
N LEU A 266 9.52 7.27 -18.05
CA LEU A 266 8.57 7.02 -16.97
C LEU A 266 7.20 7.67 -17.26
N PRO A 267 6.08 7.03 -16.86
CA PRO A 267 4.71 7.51 -17.13
C PRO A 267 4.29 8.62 -16.15
N ILE A 268 5.24 9.25 -15.49
CA ILE A 268 5.02 10.28 -14.46
C ILE A 268 5.97 11.47 -14.66
N SER A 269 5.57 12.62 -14.13
CA SER A 269 6.43 13.80 -14.12
C SER A 269 7.67 13.61 -13.24
N GLU A 270 8.74 14.34 -13.55
CA GLU A 270 9.97 14.34 -12.75
C GLU A 270 9.70 14.74 -11.28
N GLN A 271 8.82 15.71 -11.05
CA GLN A 271 8.42 16.11 -9.71
C GLN A 271 7.78 14.95 -8.93
N LEU A 272 6.90 14.18 -9.57
CA LEU A 272 6.27 13.01 -8.94
C LEU A 272 7.29 11.89 -8.73
N ARG A 273 8.17 11.65 -9.69
CA ARG A 273 9.28 10.70 -9.57
C ARG A 273 10.10 10.98 -8.32
N GLN A 274 10.55 12.23 -8.13
CA GLN A 274 11.32 12.63 -6.94
C GLN A 274 10.52 12.44 -5.64
N ALA A 275 9.22 12.77 -5.67
CA ALA A 275 8.34 12.65 -4.51
C ALA A 275 8.12 11.21 -4.03
N ILE A 276 8.24 10.21 -4.90
CA ILE A 276 8.06 8.79 -4.55
C ILE A 276 9.36 7.98 -4.49
N HIS A 277 10.48 8.55 -4.98
CA HIS A 277 11.78 7.87 -5.03
C HIS A 277 12.30 7.51 -3.61
N PRO A 278 12.88 6.32 -3.38
CA PRO A 278 13.39 5.92 -2.06
C PRO A 278 14.43 6.87 -1.47
N ASN A 279 15.30 7.45 -2.28
CA ASN A 279 16.37 8.36 -1.83
C ASN A 279 15.87 9.64 -1.14
N ARG A 280 14.61 10.05 -1.37
CA ARG A 280 14.02 11.17 -0.64
C ARG A 280 14.01 10.95 0.88
N LEU A 281 13.93 9.68 1.30
CA LEU A 281 13.92 9.34 2.72
C LEU A 281 15.30 9.49 3.35
N TYR A 282 16.36 9.12 2.63
CA TYR A 282 17.75 9.34 3.05
C TYR A 282 18.11 10.83 3.05
N ALA A 283 17.69 11.58 2.03
CA ALA A 283 17.90 13.03 1.98
C ALA A 283 17.24 13.74 3.18
N ARG A 284 16.02 13.38 3.52
CA ARG A 284 15.31 13.94 4.69
C ARG A 284 15.99 13.59 6.02
N GLU A 285 16.53 12.38 6.12
CA GLU A 285 17.30 11.95 7.30
C GLU A 285 18.55 12.80 7.47
N LEU A 286 19.30 13.05 6.38
CA LEU A 286 20.46 13.93 6.38
C LEU A 286 20.12 15.38 6.79
N ILE A 287 19.10 15.96 6.20
CA ILE A 287 18.64 17.32 6.50
C ILE A 287 18.23 17.43 7.98
N LYS A 288 17.50 16.46 8.50
CA LYS A 288 17.04 16.48 9.90
C LYS A 288 18.19 16.34 10.90
N ASN A 289 19.22 15.56 10.57
CA ASN A 289 20.36 15.34 11.48
C ASN A 289 21.36 16.50 11.48
N GLY A 290 21.28 17.41 10.53
CA GLY A 290 22.09 18.62 10.45
C GLY A 290 21.42 19.87 11.08
N SER A 291 20.15 19.80 11.36
CA SER A 291 19.36 20.83 12.03
C SER A 291 19.12 20.44 13.49
#